data_acc3c54eae2657b8b6e00ba634797815
#
_entry.id   acc3c54eae2657b8b6e00ba634797815
#
_cell.length_a   1.000
_cell.length_b   1.000
_cell.length_c   1.000
_cell.angle_alpha   90.00
_cell.angle_beta   90.00
_cell.angle_gamma   90.00
#
_symmetry.space_group_name_H-M   'P 1'
#
loop_
_entity.id
_entity.type
_entity.pdbx_description
1 polymer ?
#
loop_
_entity_poly.entity_id
_entity_poly.type
_entity_poly.pdbx_seq_one_letter_code
_entity_poly.pdbx_strand_id
1 'polypeptide(L)'
;NSKSKFIPVSNSTDQAAGIYFRFYEKKSKLEIYSEFHYNDSKVNLRDLFVDSRHSRAFSLGIQKGSINNFIFSWEWTKLEQTAGRLIRDAGSWYAHNYVYDGFTNNGEVIGASIGPGSNLQTFEIKKYSKKNTNKYLFGFQILDNDNDYYYKAFDSSNDFRRYWKDFNFYTEFEKSFKNFNLNIKCIYTKSLNYQWGLIDDNSPSYYQPGIDLDNFNITLNLIYFGF
;
A
#
# COMPACT_ATOMS: atom_id res chain seq x y z
N ASN A 1 -31.05 33.77 11.42
CA ASN A 1 -30.18 33.11 12.42
C ASN A 1 -30.70 31.71 12.74
N SER A 2 -30.49 30.77 11.85
CA SER A 2 -30.73 29.35 12.13
C SER A 2 -29.46 28.81 12.82
N LYS A 3 -29.46 28.70 14.11
CA LYS A 3 -28.50 27.91 14.87
C LYS A 3 -28.70 26.45 14.48
N SER A 4 -27.78 25.90 13.68
CA SER A 4 -27.71 24.46 13.48
C SER A 4 -27.47 23.82 14.86
N LYS A 5 -28.49 23.16 15.39
CA LYS A 5 -28.38 22.33 16.58
C LYS A 5 -27.47 21.16 16.21
N PHE A 6 -26.24 21.16 16.71
CA PHE A 6 -25.43 19.97 16.75
C PHE A 6 -26.17 18.93 17.59
N ILE A 7 -26.77 17.95 16.94
CA ILE A 7 -27.32 16.79 17.65
C ILE A 7 -26.11 15.86 17.82
N PRO A 8 -25.60 15.67 19.04
CA PRO A 8 -24.56 14.67 19.24
C PRO A 8 -25.16 13.31 18.89
N VAL A 9 -24.68 12.68 17.83
CA VAL A 9 -25.00 11.28 17.53
C VAL A 9 -24.36 10.47 18.65
N SER A 10 -25.15 10.07 19.61
CA SER A 10 -24.71 9.20 20.68
C SER A 10 -24.28 7.87 20.09
N ASN A 11 -23.03 7.47 20.32
CA ASN A 11 -22.38 6.20 19.99
C ASN A 11 -21.64 6.09 18.63
N SER A 12 -21.17 7.15 18.02
CA SER A 12 -20.19 7.08 16.93
C SER A 12 -18.75 7.23 17.46
N THR A 13 -18.28 6.24 18.21
CA THR A 13 -16.85 6.15 18.53
C THR A 13 -16.18 5.29 17.47
N ASP A 14 -15.26 5.87 16.74
CA ASP A 14 -14.34 5.12 15.87
C ASP A 14 -13.24 4.53 16.75
N GLN A 15 -12.91 3.26 16.55
CA GLN A 15 -11.92 2.55 17.35
C GLN A 15 -11.01 1.75 16.41
N ALA A 16 -9.72 1.96 16.53
CA ALA A 16 -8.71 1.15 15.88
C ALA A 16 -7.77 0.56 16.92
N ALA A 17 -7.37 -0.68 16.71
CA ALA A 17 -6.38 -1.37 17.55
C ALA A 17 -5.35 -2.05 16.66
N GLY A 18 -4.09 -2.00 17.08
CA GLY A 18 -3.01 -2.61 16.34
C GLY A 18 -1.99 -3.28 17.24
N ILE A 19 -1.30 -4.26 16.70
CA ILE A 19 -0.15 -4.90 17.30
C ILE A 19 1.01 -4.88 16.32
N TYR A 20 2.18 -4.58 16.84
CA TYR A 20 3.44 -4.57 16.10
C TYR A 20 4.36 -5.66 16.64
N PHE A 21 5.03 -6.37 15.77
CA PHE A 21 6.05 -7.36 16.07
C PHE A 21 7.31 -7.06 15.24
N ARG A 22 8.47 -7.15 15.90
CA ARG A 22 9.77 -7.04 15.23
C ARG A 22 10.75 -8.02 15.88
N PHE A 23 11.36 -8.85 15.04
CA PHE A 23 12.43 -9.76 15.40
C PHE A 23 13.69 -9.42 14.62
N TYR A 24 14.81 -9.28 15.30
CA TYR A 24 16.10 -9.03 14.69
C TYR A 24 17.15 -10.01 15.21
N GLU A 25 17.75 -10.78 14.29
CA GLU A 25 18.84 -11.71 14.61
C GLU A 25 20.17 -11.12 14.09
N LYS A 26 21.05 -10.74 15.04
CA LYS A 26 22.27 -9.98 14.78
C LYS A 26 23.32 -10.75 13.95
N LYS A 27 23.49 -12.06 14.19
CA LYS A 27 24.52 -12.87 13.52
C LYS A 27 24.17 -13.07 12.03
N SER A 28 22.95 -13.42 11.76
CA SER A 28 22.46 -13.63 10.40
C SER A 28 22.06 -12.31 9.73
N LYS A 29 21.96 -11.20 10.47
CA LYS A 29 21.44 -9.91 10.00
C LYS A 29 20.05 -10.06 9.36
N LEU A 30 19.23 -10.91 9.95
CA LEU A 30 17.86 -11.15 9.53
C LEU A 30 16.93 -10.31 10.39
N GLU A 31 16.04 -9.59 9.75
CA GLU A 31 14.94 -8.87 10.38
C GLU A 31 13.62 -9.38 9.82
N ILE A 32 12.67 -9.63 10.71
CA ILE A 32 11.28 -9.95 10.39
C ILE A 32 10.42 -8.99 11.19
N TYR A 33 9.48 -8.32 10.54
CA TYR A 33 8.53 -7.43 11.20
C TYR A 33 7.13 -7.64 10.67
N SER A 34 6.16 -7.33 11.48
CA SER A 34 4.75 -7.41 11.11
C SER A 34 3.95 -6.41 11.92
N GLU A 35 2.98 -5.79 11.25
CA GLU A 35 1.94 -4.99 11.87
C GLU A 35 0.61 -5.61 11.54
N PHE A 36 -0.28 -5.62 12.51
CA PHE A 36 -1.63 -6.13 12.34
C PHE A 36 -2.61 -5.18 13.02
N HIS A 37 -3.61 -4.75 12.27
CA HIS A 37 -4.57 -3.76 12.72
C HIS A 37 -6.01 -4.22 12.48
N TYR A 38 -6.89 -3.86 13.40
CA TYR A 38 -8.33 -3.88 13.24
C TYR A 38 -8.86 -2.45 13.30
N ASN A 39 -9.75 -2.13 12.38
CA ASN A 39 -10.64 -0.98 12.46
C ASN A 39 -12.00 -1.47 12.93
N ASP A 40 -12.69 -0.69 13.77
CA ASP A 40 -13.91 -1.08 14.49
C ASP A 40 -13.74 -2.10 15.63
N SER A 41 -14.60 -1.94 16.63
CA SER A 41 -14.65 -2.85 17.76
C SER A 41 -15.38 -4.15 17.41
N LYS A 42 -14.87 -5.25 17.94
CA LYS A 42 -15.61 -6.51 17.94
C LYS A 42 -16.64 -6.51 19.07
N VAL A 43 -17.85 -6.92 18.77
CA VAL A 43 -18.95 -6.94 19.76
C VAL A 43 -18.65 -7.92 20.90
N ASN A 44 -18.04 -9.07 20.55
CA ASN A 44 -17.66 -10.11 21.51
C ASN A 44 -16.68 -11.11 20.88
N LEU A 45 -16.22 -12.09 21.66
CA LEU A 45 -15.31 -13.13 21.17
C LEU A 45 -15.90 -13.96 20.03
N ARG A 46 -17.22 -14.19 20.03
CA ARG A 46 -17.88 -14.92 18.94
C ARG A 46 -17.76 -14.15 17.61
N ASP A 47 -17.99 -12.84 17.62
CA ASP A 47 -17.82 -11.96 16.47
C ASP A 47 -16.37 -12.01 15.95
N LEU A 48 -15.40 -11.98 16.85
CA LEU A 48 -14.00 -12.10 16.49
C LEU A 48 -13.67 -13.45 15.78
N PHE A 49 -14.25 -14.56 16.24
CA PHE A 49 -13.97 -15.86 15.66
C PHE A 49 -14.76 -16.13 14.37
N VAL A 50 -16.01 -15.69 14.31
CA VAL A 50 -16.87 -15.91 13.14
C VAL A 50 -16.47 -15.00 11.98
N ASP A 51 -16.12 -13.75 12.27
CA ASP A 51 -15.74 -12.73 11.27
C ASP A 51 -14.33 -12.19 11.53
N SER A 52 -13.37 -13.07 11.61
CA SER A 52 -11.97 -12.74 11.91
C SER A 52 -11.30 -11.91 10.82
N ARG A 53 -11.88 -11.84 9.61
CA ARG A 53 -11.34 -11.08 8.47
C ARG A 53 -11.89 -9.67 8.35
N HIS A 54 -12.92 -9.33 9.13
CA HIS A 54 -13.57 -8.04 9.08
C HIS A 54 -12.65 -6.91 9.55
N SER A 55 -12.58 -5.84 8.77
CA SER A 55 -11.87 -4.58 9.07
C SER A 55 -10.40 -4.74 9.49
N ARG A 56 -9.69 -5.70 8.91
CA ARG A 56 -8.28 -5.93 9.22
C ARG A 56 -7.35 -5.39 8.15
N ALA A 57 -6.21 -4.88 8.59
CA ALA A 57 -5.06 -4.57 7.73
C ALA A 57 -3.82 -5.22 8.32
N PHE A 58 -2.83 -5.51 7.49
CA PHE A 58 -1.55 -5.98 7.96
C PHE A 58 -0.41 -5.58 7.03
N SER A 59 0.78 -5.48 7.61
CA SER A 59 2.04 -5.43 6.91
C SER A 59 2.95 -6.54 7.45
N LEU A 60 3.63 -7.23 6.54
CA LEU A 60 4.62 -8.25 6.86
C LEU A 60 5.88 -7.96 6.05
N GLY A 61 7.02 -7.89 6.72
CA GLY A 61 8.30 -7.65 6.07
C GLY A 61 9.41 -8.58 6.54
N ILE A 62 10.28 -8.88 5.60
CA ILE A 62 11.53 -9.63 5.84
C ILE A 62 12.69 -8.84 5.22
N GLN A 63 13.75 -8.63 5.98
CA GLN A 63 14.98 -8.04 5.47
C GLN A 63 16.18 -8.91 5.85
N LYS A 64 16.99 -9.25 4.87
CA LYS A 64 18.26 -9.96 5.05
C LYS A 64 19.43 -9.06 4.69
N GLY A 65 20.23 -8.70 5.67
CA GLY A 65 21.35 -7.78 5.51
C GLY A 65 22.66 -8.47 5.17
N SER A 66 23.46 -7.75 4.41
CA SER A 66 24.92 -7.88 4.22
C SER A 66 25.46 -9.26 3.90
N ILE A 67 24.99 -9.83 2.79
CA ILE A 67 25.80 -10.81 2.05
C ILE A 67 26.57 -10.01 1.00
N ASN A 68 27.90 -9.88 1.14
CA ASN A 68 28.77 -9.10 0.23
C ASN A 68 28.29 -7.66 -0.04
N ASN A 69 27.83 -6.95 1.00
CA ASN A 69 27.24 -5.61 0.94
C ASN A 69 25.88 -5.52 0.23
N PHE A 70 25.22 -6.65 -0.02
CA PHE A 70 23.85 -6.68 -0.49
C PHE A 70 22.87 -6.78 0.69
N ILE A 71 21.73 -6.10 0.56
CA ILE A 71 20.56 -6.21 1.43
C ILE A 71 19.40 -6.62 0.56
N PHE A 72 18.68 -7.66 0.95
CA PHE A 72 17.48 -8.15 0.32
C PHE A 72 16.30 -7.82 1.22
N SER A 73 15.23 -7.28 0.69
CA SER A 73 13.98 -7.05 1.41
C SER A 73 12.77 -7.46 0.60
N TRP A 74 11.78 -7.96 1.30
CA TRP A 74 10.44 -8.17 0.81
C TRP A 74 9.45 -7.66 1.83
N GLU A 75 8.41 -6.97 1.36
CA GLU A 75 7.31 -6.48 2.17
C GLU A 75 5.99 -6.73 1.48
N TRP A 76 5.00 -7.11 2.25
CA TRP A 76 3.62 -7.25 1.81
C TRP A 76 2.70 -6.47 2.73
N THR A 77 2.01 -5.47 2.17
CA THR A 77 1.00 -4.66 2.86
C THR A 77 -0.36 -4.94 2.25
N LYS A 78 -1.36 -5.22 3.09
CA LYS A 78 -2.73 -5.48 2.68
C LYS A 78 -3.69 -4.59 3.44
N LEU A 79 -4.42 -3.74 2.70
CA LEU A 79 -5.47 -2.86 3.22
C LEU A 79 -6.86 -3.23 2.70
N GLU A 80 -6.95 -4.04 1.65
CA GLU A 80 -8.19 -4.49 1.03
C GLU A 80 -9.12 -5.20 2.04
N GLN A 81 -10.40 -4.80 2.05
CA GLN A 81 -11.45 -5.34 2.90
C GLN A 81 -12.43 -6.27 2.17
N THR A 82 -12.33 -6.41 0.87
CA THR A 82 -13.25 -7.17 0.01
C THR A 82 -13.51 -8.59 0.53
N ALA A 83 -12.46 -9.29 0.95
CA ALA A 83 -12.58 -10.64 1.51
C ALA A 83 -13.30 -10.71 2.86
N GLY A 84 -13.47 -9.59 3.55
CA GLY A 84 -14.13 -9.48 4.86
C GLY A 84 -15.62 -9.15 4.81
N ARG A 85 -16.22 -9.06 3.62
CA ARG A 85 -17.61 -8.56 3.43
C ARG A 85 -18.67 -9.65 3.40
N LEU A 86 -18.33 -10.92 3.63
CA LEU A 86 -19.26 -12.03 3.53
C LEU A 86 -20.38 -12.00 4.59
N ILE A 87 -20.11 -11.45 5.78
CA ILE A 87 -21.05 -11.44 6.90
C ILE A 87 -21.60 -10.03 7.08
N ARG A 88 -20.75 -9.01 7.06
CA ARG A 88 -21.12 -7.60 7.16
C ARG A 88 -20.12 -6.75 6.36
N ASP A 89 -20.58 -5.57 5.90
CA ASP A 89 -19.70 -4.64 5.20
C ASP A 89 -18.60 -4.13 6.14
N ALA A 90 -17.36 -4.22 5.68
CA ALA A 90 -16.23 -3.56 6.29
C ALA A 90 -15.96 -2.28 5.49
N GLY A 91 -15.92 -1.13 6.15
CA GLY A 91 -15.50 0.12 5.53
C GLY A 91 -14.09 -0.01 4.92
N SER A 92 -13.73 0.87 4.00
CA SER A 92 -12.35 0.95 3.51
C SER A 92 -11.45 1.61 4.55
N TRP A 93 -10.20 1.15 4.68
CA TRP A 93 -9.21 1.79 5.54
C TRP A 93 -9.02 3.26 5.13
N TYR A 94 -8.75 4.13 6.10
CA TYR A 94 -8.56 5.59 5.97
C TYR A 94 -9.79 6.39 5.56
N ALA A 95 -10.91 5.76 5.18
CA ALA A 95 -12.17 6.42 4.92
C ALA A 95 -13.09 6.33 6.16
N HIS A 96 -13.89 7.37 6.40
CA HIS A 96 -14.85 7.40 7.50
C HIS A 96 -16.14 8.05 7.07
N ASN A 97 -17.28 7.47 7.46
CA ASN A 97 -18.62 7.93 7.02
C ASN A 97 -18.99 9.32 7.54
N TYR A 98 -18.48 9.72 8.71
CA TYR A 98 -18.84 10.97 9.39
C TYR A 98 -17.70 12.00 9.40
N VAL A 99 -16.46 11.58 9.15
CA VAL A 99 -15.30 12.47 9.07
C VAL A 99 -14.91 12.59 7.61
N TYR A 100 -15.27 13.70 6.99
CA TYR A 100 -15.08 13.91 5.54
C TYR A 100 -13.65 13.69 5.06
N ASP A 101 -12.70 14.16 5.84
CA ASP A 101 -11.27 14.02 5.49
C ASP A 101 -10.68 12.64 5.86
N GLY A 102 -11.44 11.81 6.60
CA GLY A 102 -10.94 10.50 7.07
C GLY A 102 -9.64 10.59 7.86
N PHE A 103 -8.78 9.60 7.72
CA PHE A 103 -7.45 9.57 8.33
C PHE A 103 -6.41 10.26 7.43
N THR A 104 -6.54 11.57 7.26
CA THR A 104 -5.62 12.38 6.45
C THR A 104 -5.07 13.57 7.23
N ASN A 105 -3.93 14.08 6.79
CA ASN A 105 -3.37 15.34 7.20
C ASN A 105 -3.05 16.17 5.95
N ASN A 106 -3.67 17.35 5.81
CA ASN A 106 -3.57 18.19 4.61
C ASN A 106 -3.87 17.45 3.29
N GLY A 107 -4.83 16.49 3.31
CA GLY A 107 -5.19 15.67 2.15
C GLY A 107 -4.29 14.46 1.89
N GLU A 108 -3.24 14.25 2.69
CA GLU A 108 -2.38 13.08 2.61
C GLU A 108 -2.79 12.02 3.64
N VAL A 109 -2.86 10.77 3.23
CA VAL A 109 -3.21 9.63 4.10
C VAL A 109 -2.16 9.46 5.20
N ILE A 110 -2.62 9.39 6.46
CA ILE A 110 -1.78 9.07 7.61
C ILE A 110 -1.70 7.54 7.73
N GLY A 111 -0.73 6.92 7.04
CA GLY A 111 -0.58 5.47 7.04
C GLY A 111 0.22 4.97 5.84
N ALA A 112 -0.12 3.76 5.35
CA ALA A 112 0.53 3.20 4.18
C ALA A 112 0.20 4.01 2.92
N SER A 113 1.21 4.40 2.17
CA SER A 113 1.11 5.28 1.00
C SER A 113 0.37 4.67 -0.19
N ILE A 114 0.00 3.39 -0.12
CA ILE A 114 -0.73 2.68 -1.18
C ILE A 114 -2.21 3.08 -1.29
N GLY A 115 -2.73 3.81 -0.30
CA GLY A 115 -4.13 4.23 -0.26
C GLY A 115 -5.10 3.15 0.20
N PRO A 116 -6.40 3.52 0.37
CA PRO A 116 -7.42 2.59 0.80
C PRO A 116 -7.63 1.45 -0.20
N GLY A 117 -8.11 0.30 0.28
CA GLY A 117 -8.52 -0.82 -0.57
C GLY A 117 -7.42 -1.52 -1.37
N SER A 118 -6.17 -1.06 -1.23
CA SER A 118 -5.04 -1.52 -2.03
C SER A 118 -4.23 -2.63 -1.34
N ASN A 119 -3.48 -3.41 -2.13
CA ASN A 119 -2.48 -4.35 -1.64
C ASN A 119 -1.17 -4.12 -2.38
N LEU A 120 -0.05 -4.16 -1.67
CA LEU A 120 1.27 -3.97 -2.26
C LEU A 120 2.22 -5.08 -1.84
N GLN A 121 2.95 -5.62 -2.80
CA GLN A 121 4.14 -6.42 -2.54
C GLN A 121 5.36 -5.71 -3.12
N THR A 122 6.41 -5.58 -2.32
CA THR A 122 7.66 -4.91 -2.70
C THR A 122 8.83 -5.87 -2.51
N PHE A 123 9.66 -6.01 -3.52
CA PHE A 123 10.92 -6.74 -3.48
C PHE A 123 12.05 -5.76 -3.80
N GLU A 124 13.07 -5.72 -2.97
CA GLU A 124 14.22 -4.84 -3.18
C GLU A 124 15.54 -5.55 -2.95
N ILE A 125 16.52 -5.16 -3.77
CA ILE A 125 17.93 -5.52 -3.60
C ILE A 125 18.72 -4.21 -3.54
N LYS A 126 19.36 -3.95 -2.41
CA LYS A 126 20.23 -2.80 -2.18
C LYS A 126 21.69 -3.26 -2.15
N LYS A 127 22.57 -2.53 -2.79
CA LYS A 127 24.02 -2.76 -2.75
C LYS A 127 24.73 -1.48 -2.34
N TYR A 128 25.58 -1.58 -1.34
CA TYR A 128 26.44 -0.48 -0.91
C TYR A 128 27.88 -0.69 -1.38
N SER A 129 28.55 0.38 -1.78
CA SER A 129 29.99 0.32 -2.03
C SER A 129 30.75 0.05 -0.72
N LYS A 130 31.99 -0.46 -0.82
CA LYS A 130 32.83 -0.73 0.36
C LYS A 130 33.05 0.49 1.25
N LYS A 131 33.05 1.70 0.69
CA LYS A 131 33.18 2.98 1.41
C LYS A 131 31.85 3.63 1.74
N ASN A 132 30.73 2.97 1.49
CA ASN A 132 29.36 3.48 1.64
C ASN A 132 29.08 4.83 0.93
N THR A 133 29.89 5.15 -0.09
CA THR A 133 29.72 6.39 -0.87
C THR A 133 28.71 6.25 -1.99
N ASN A 134 28.42 5.01 -2.43
CA ASN A 134 27.47 4.72 -3.48
C ASN A 134 26.45 3.71 -2.98
N LYS A 135 25.20 3.91 -3.33
CA LYS A 135 24.08 2.96 -3.13
C LYS A 135 23.45 2.67 -4.48
N TYR A 136 23.20 1.42 -4.74
CA TYR A 136 22.42 0.92 -5.87
C TYR A 136 21.23 0.19 -5.33
N LEU A 137 20.06 0.46 -5.87
CA LEU A 137 18.81 -0.21 -5.52
C LEU A 137 18.15 -0.71 -6.80
N PHE A 138 17.67 -1.94 -6.77
CA PHE A 138 16.73 -2.51 -7.72
C PHE A 138 15.50 -2.93 -6.97
N GLY A 139 14.34 -2.54 -7.46
CA GLY A 139 13.06 -2.88 -6.86
C GLY A 139 12.05 -3.33 -7.88
N PHE A 140 11.14 -4.16 -7.39
CA PHE A 140 9.96 -4.62 -8.12
C PHE A 140 8.77 -4.56 -7.19
N GLN A 141 7.65 -4.01 -7.67
CA GLN A 141 6.41 -3.91 -6.91
C GLN A 141 5.25 -4.46 -7.73
N ILE A 142 4.33 -5.10 -7.02
CA ILE A 142 3.02 -5.50 -7.52
C ILE A 142 1.99 -4.77 -6.66
N LEU A 143 1.24 -3.87 -7.27
CA LEU A 143 0.21 -3.07 -6.62
C LEU A 143 -1.16 -3.46 -7.18
N ASP A 144 -2.05 -3.89 -6.30
CA ASP A 144 -3.48 -4.04 -6.59
C ASP A 144 -4.16 -2.74 -6.16
N ASN A 145 -4.74 -2.01 -7.11
CA ASN A 145 -5.30 -0.68 -6.87
C ASN A 145 -6.76 -0.75 -6.42
N ASP A 146 -7.02 -0.23 -5.23
CA ASP A 146 -8.33 -0.03 -4.61
C ASP A 146 -9.40 -1.08 -4.97
N ASN A 147 -9.16 -2.30 -4.55
CA ASN A 147 -10.11 -3.41 -4.75
C ASN A 147 -11.43 -3.19 -4.00
N ASP A 148 -11.44 -2.36 -2.96
CA ASP A 148 -12.66 -2.03 -2.22
C ASP A 148 -13.59 -1.14 -3.06
N TYR A 149 -13.03 -0.16 -3.78
CA TYR A 149 -13.78 0.63 -4.76
C TYR A 149 -14.27 -0.25 -5.91
N TYR A 150 -13.36 -1.04 -6.49
CA TYR A 150 -13.68 -1.95 -7.59
C TYR A 150 -14.85 -2.87 -7.23
N TYR A 151 -14.80 -3.51 -6.08
CA TYR A 151 -15.85 -4.39 -5.61
C TYR A 151 -17.21 -3.67 -5.48
N LYS A 152 -17.22 -2.49 -4.85
CA LYS A 152 -18.45 -1.69 -4.69
C LYS A 152 -19.03 -1.21 -6.02
N ALA A 153 -18.17 -0.76 -6.94
CA ALA A 153 -18.59 -0.17 -8.19
C ALA A 153 -19.13 -1.22 -9.19
N PHE A 154 -18.59 -2.45 -9.17
CA PHE A 154 -18.86 -3.47 -10.19
C PHE A 154 -19.57 -4.72 -9.65
N ASP A 155 -19.87 -4.80 -8.37
CA ASP A 155 -20.56 -5.94 -7.74
C ASP A 155 -21.91 -6.22 -8.40
N SER A 156 -22.70 -5.20 -8.67
CA SER A 156 -24.03 -5.35 -9.29
C SER A 156 -23.97 -5.87 -10.73
N SER A 157 -22.87 -5.63 -11.44
CA SER A 157 -22.67 -6.11 -12.83
C SER A 157 -21.99 -7.48 -12.88
N ASN A 158 -21.46 -7.98 -11.78
CA ASN A 158 -20.60 -9.17 -11.71
C ASN A 158 -19.40 -9.10 -12.67
N ASP A 159 -18.93 -7.90 -12.98
CA ASP A 159 -17.85 -7.69 -13.94
C ASP A 159 -16.48 -7.71 -13.25
N PHE A 160 -15.89 -8.89 -13.15
CA PHE A 160 -14.57 -9.11 -12.53
C PHE A 160 -13.40 -8.92 -13.52
N ARG A 161 -13.63 -8.48 -14.74
CA ARG A 161 -12.60 -8.25 -15.76
C ARG A 161 -11.79 -6.98 -15.51
N ARG A 162 -12.29 -6.05 -14.69
CA ARG A 162 -11.79 -4.68 -14.54
C ARG A 162 -10.73 -4.51 -13.45
N TYR A 163 -10.15 -5.56 -12.95
CA TYR A 163 -9.18 -5.55 -11.87
C TYR A 163 -7.92 -4.77 -12.26
N TRP A 164 -7.66 -3.63 -11.61
CA TRP A 164 -6.53 -2.77 -11.93
C TRP A 164 -5.29 -3.19 -11.14
N LYS A 165 -4.22 -3.49 -11.87
CA LYS A 165 -2.94 -3.93 -11.32
C LYS A 165 -1.77 -3.20 -11.96
N ASP A 166 -0.83 -2.73 -11.10
CA ASP A 166 0.41 -2.11 -11.55
C ASP A 166 1.62 -2.99 -11.22
N PHE A 167 2.51 -3.09 -12.19
CA PHE A 167 3.83 -3.69 -12.03
C PHE A 167 4.87 -2.59 -12.17
N ASN A 168 5.56 -2.27 -11.07
CA ASN A 168 6.60 -1.24 -11.03
C ASN A 168 7.97 -1.89 -10.99
N PHE A 169 8.84 -1.55 -11.94
CA PHE A 169 10.26 -1.86 -11.93
C PHE A 169 11.02 -0.56 -11.72
N TYR A 170 11.86 -0.50 -10.72
CA TYR A 170 12.60 0.71 -10.45
C TYR A 170 14.06 0.44 -10.08
N THR A 171 14.88 1.42 -10.42
CA THR A 171 16.30 1.44 -10.06
C THR A 171 16.62 2.79 -9.45
N GLU A 172 17.48 2.80 -8.46
CA GLU A 172 17.98 4.01 -7.84
C GLU A 172 19.50 3.93 -7.69
N PHE A 173 20.16 5.00 -8.08
CA PHE A 173 21.57 5.22 -7.85
C PHE A 173 21.74 6.44 -6.98
N GLU A 174 22.48 6.29 -5.87
CA GLU A 174 22.83 7.39 -4.99
C GLU A 174 24.33 7.44 -4.83
N LYS A 175 24.90 8.63 -4.93
CA LYS A 175 26.32 8.88 -4.73
C LYS A 175 26.54 10.12 -3.89
N SER A 176 27.28 9.94 -2.80
CA SER A 176 27.72 11.03 -1.94
C SER A 176 29.09 11.52 -2.37
N PHE A 177 29.20 12.83 -2.57
CA PHE A 177 30.41 13.58 -2.77
C PHE A 177 30.69 14.45 -1.53
N LYS A 178 31.83 15.12 -1.49
CA LYS A 178 32.20 15.95 -0.34
C LYS A 178 31.16 17.03 -0.02
N ASN A 179 30.64 17.69 -1.05
CA ASN A 179 29.77 18.87 -0.90
C ASN A 179 28.36 18.67 -1.48
N PHE A 180 28.06 17.52 -2.06
CA PHE A 180 26.73 17.26 -2.60
C PHE A 180 26.41 15.76 -2.67
N ASN A 181 25.12 15.45 -2.66
CA ASN A 181 24.60 14.14 -2.95
C ASN A 181 23.86 14.16 -4.28
N LEU A 182 24.10 13.17 -5.10
CA LEU A 182 23.37 12.90 -6.34
C LEU A 182 22.53 11.66 -6.15
N ASN A 183 21.22 11.77 -6.44
CA ASN A 183 20.29 10.65 -6.49
C ASN A 183 19.60 10.63 -7.85
N ILE A 184 19.62 9.49 -8.52
CA ILE A 184 18.94 9.24 -9.79
C ILE A 184 18.02 8.06 -9.58
N LYS A 185 16.74 8.22 -9.86
CA LYS A 185 15.73 7.17 -9.78
C LYS A 185 15.01 7.04 -11.12
N CYS A 186 14.93 5.83 -11.63
CA CYS A 186 14.18 5.46 -12.82
C CYS A 186 13.08 4.49 -12.42
N ILE A 187 11.85 4.73 -12.87
CA ILE A 187 10.70 3.87 -12.62
C ILE A 187 10.02 3.57 -13.95
N TYR A 188 9.81 2.30 -14.23
CA TYR A 188 8.91 1.84 -15.29
C TYR A 188 7.69 1.18 -14.65
N THR A 189 6.49 1.62 -15.05
CA THR A 189 5.21 1.07 -14.59
C THR A 189 4.46 0.49 -15.78
N LYS A 190 4.08 -0.78 -15.67
CA LYS A 190 3.07 -1.41 -16.52
C LYS A 190 1.77 -1.47 -15.75
N SER A 191 0.77 -0.71 -16.18
CA SER A 191 -0.59 -0.75 -15.62
C SER A 191 -1.49 -1.62 -16.48
N LEU A 192 -2.16 -2.60 -15.89
CA LEU A 192 -3.21 -3.39 -16.51
C LEU A 192 -4.57 -2.86 -16.05
N ASN A 193 -5.51 -2.68 -16.98
CA ASN A 193 -6.86 -2.13 -16.73
C ASN A 193 -6.80 -0.79 -15.99
N TYR A 194 -5.96 0.14 -16.44
CA TYR A 194 -5.78 1.44 -15.79
C TYR A 194 -7.13 2.12 -15.52
N GLN A 195 -7.33 2.56 -14.29
CA GLN A 195 -8.59 3.11 -13.78
C GLN A 195 -9.80 2.21 -14.06
N TRP A 196 -9.63 0.89 -13.94
CA TRP A 196 -10.65 -0.15 -14.18
C TRP A 196 -11.27 -0.09 -15.58
N GLY A 197 -10.53 0.45 -16.56
CA GLY A 197 -11.01 0.64 -17.93
C GLY A 197 -10.89 -0.64 -18.77
N LEU A 198 -11.91 -0.89 -19.60
CA LEU A 198 -11.90 -1.91 -20.66
C LEU A 198 -11.88 -1.25 -22.03
N ILE A 199 -11.34 -1.94 -23.04
CA ILE A 199 -11.37 -1.49 -24.43
C ILE A 199 -12.78 -1.70 -25.02
N ASP A 200 -13.38 -2.86 -24.73
CA ASP A 200 -14.74 -3.21 -25.17
C ASP A 200 -15.54 -3.78 -23.99
N ASP A 201 -16.46 -2.98 -23.47
CA ASP A 201 -17.31 -3.36 -22.34
C ASP A 201 -18.29 -4.49 -22.67
N ASN A 202 -18.64 -4.67 -23.94
CA ASN A 202 -19.60 -5.68 -24.40
C ASN A 202 -18.96 -7.04 -24.69
N SER A 203 -17.62 -7.15 -24.67
CA SER A 203 -16.97 -8.43 -24.90
C SER A 203 -17.27 -9.43 -23.78
N PRO A 204 -17.73 -10.62 -24.10
CA PRO A 204 -17.93 -11.69 -23.11
C PRO A 204 -16.61 -12.33 -22.67
N SER A 205 -15.49 -11.98 -23.27
CA SER A 205 -14.19 -12.57 -22.99
C SER A 205 -13.68 -12.14 -21.60
N TYR A 206 -13.43 -13.11 -20.76
CA TYR A 206 -12.90 -12.89 -19.41
C TYR A 206 -11.47 -12.33 -19.40
N TYR A 207 -10.69 -12.63 -20.43
CA TYR A 207 -9.26 -12.25 -20.56
C TYR A 207 -9.02 -11.17 -21.61
N GLN A 208 -10.04 -10.42 -21.96
CA GLN A 208 -9.80 -9.34 -22.91
C GLN A 208 -8.87 -8.29 -22.28
N PRO A 209 -8.00 -7.68 -23.10
CA PRO A 209 -7.17 -6.57 -22.62
C PRO A 209 -8.04 -5.38 -22.17
N GLY A 210 -7.67 -4.78 -21.05
CA GLY A 210 -8.22 -3.51 -20.61
C GLY A 210 -7.46 -2.33 -21.24
N ILE A 211 -7.64 -1.16 -20.65
CA ILE A 211 -6.82 0.01 -20.95
C ILE A 211 -5.47 -0.18 -20.27
N ASP A 212 -4.52 -0.78 -20.99
CA ASP A 212 -3.18 -1.03 -20.49
C ASP A 212 -2.26 0.13 -20.84
N LEU A 213 -1.51 0.61 -19.86
CA LEU A 213 -0.58 1.73 -20.01
C LEU A 213 0.83 1.36 -19.62
N ASP A 214 1.78 1.96 -20.33
CA ASP A 214 3.20 1.94 -19.99
C ASP A 214 3.62 3.37 -19.61
N ASN A 215 4.28 3.52 -18.46
CA ASN A 215 4.78 4.80 -17.99
C ASN A 215 6.25 4.69 -17.60
N PHE A 216 7.04 5.70 -17.93
CA PHE A 216 8.44 5.78 -17.56
C PHE A 216 8.74 7.13 -16.92
N ASN A 217 9.31 7.11 -15.71
CA ASN A 217 9.64 8.29 -14.94
C ASN A 217 11.13 8.29 -14.57
N ILE A 218 11.79 9.44 -14.73
CA ILE A 218 13.15 9.68 -14.26
C ILE A 218 13.13 10.85 -13.30
N THR A 219 13.66 10.63 -12.10
CA THR A 219 13.84 11.67 -11.09
C THR A 219 15.32 11.88 -10.84
N LEU A 220 15.76 13.14 -10.89
CA LEU A 220 17.12 13.57 -10.58
C LEU A 220 17.05 14.52 -9.38
N ASN A 221 17.72 14.15 -8.30
CA ASN A 221 17.86 14.99 -7.11
C ASN A 221 19.33 15.32 -6.89
N LEU A 222 19.63 16.59 -6.73
CA LEU A 222 20.93 17.12 -6.36
C LEU A 222 20.78 17.93 -5.07
N ILE A 223 21.40 17.47 -3.99
CA ILE A 223 21.40 18.15 -2.70
C ILE A 223 22.80 18.70 -2.46
N TYR A 224 22.93 20.04 -2.39
CA TYR A 224 24.19 20.72 -2.10
C TYR A 224 24.29 21.06 -0.62
N PHE A 225 25.43 20.77 -0.01
CA PHE A 225 25.75 21.15 1.37
C PHE A 225 26.75 22.31 1.31
N GLY A 226 26.22 23.55 1.30
CA GLY A 226 27.01 24.76 1.43
C GLY A 226 27.47 24.93 2.89
N PHE A 227 28.74 25.11 3.09
CA PHE A 227 29.30 25.66 4.34
C PHE A 227 29.76 27.07 4.09
#